data_23dd55222dfb3f36f56ce2a63652be5d
#
_entry.id   23dd55222dfb3f36f56ce2a63652be5d
#
_cell.length_a   1.000
_cell.length_b   1.000
_cell.length_c   1.000
_cell.angle_alpha   90.00
_cell.angle_beta   90.00
_cell.angle_gamma   90.00
#
_symmetry.space_group_name_H-M   'P 1'
#
loop_
_entity.id
_entity.type
_entity.pdbx_description
1 polymer ?
#
loop_
_entity_poly.entity_id
_entity_poly.type
_entity_poly.pdbx_seq_one_letter_code
_entity_poly.pdbx_strand_id
1 'polypeptide(L)'
;MNFGGIYPACSLRDAKFVVIPVPYDLTSTYQPGSRRGPAAIIEASTNMELYDEELKKETYLAGIHTTLPVAVDARGPKNMINAVRKKISRVIALDKIPVMLGGEHSISLGAIQAVYERYPKLSVLQLDAHADLRDSYQGTPYNHACVARRITEICPLVQVGIRSMSREEGDYLPQSKVKSYSADYVFENEKWAQTVCKDLRGDIFITIDLDVFDPSIMSATGTPEPGGLAWREVLCLLRLVSQKCAIRGFDVVELAPLPGMVAPDFMAAKLIYRLIGYITE
;
A
#
# COMPACT_ATOMS: atom_id res chain seq x y z
N MET A 1 -16.09 -13.45 -5.12
CA MET A 1 -15.25 -13.82 -3.96
C MET A 1 -15.02 -12.55 -3.17
N ASN A 2 -15.03 -12.60 -1.83
CA ASN A 2 -14.76 -11.46 -0.96
C ASN A 2 -13.53 -11.72 -0.10
N PHE A 3 -12.87 -10.68 0.33
CA PHE A 3 -11.69 -10.77 1.21
C PHE A 3 -12.07 -11.44 2.53
N GLY A 4 -11.31 -12.45 2.93
CA GLY A 4 -11.54 -13.28 4.11
C GLY A 4 -12.54 -14.43 3.92
N GLY A 5 -13.17 -14.57 2.75
CA GLY A 5 -14.10 -15.68 2.48
C GLY A 5 -15.35 -15.72 3.37
N ILE A 6 -15.69 -14.63 4.04
CA ILE A 6 -16.72 -14.58 5.09
C ILE A 6 -18.11 -14.74 4.48
N TYR A 7 -18.94 -15.61 5.07
CA TYR A 7 -20.31 -15.80 4.66
C TYR A 7 -21.27 -15.66 5.86
N PRO A 8 -22.38 -14.90 5.74
CA PRO A 8 -22.70 -14.02 4.62
C PRO A 8 -21.71 -12.87 4.48
N ALA A 9 -21.51 -12.37 3.25
CA ALA A 9 -20.62 -11.26 2.99
C ALA A 9 -21.13 -9.99 3.70
N CYS A 10 -20.22 -9.21 4.31
CA CYS A 10 -20.55 -7.95 4.93
C CYS A 10 -21.11 -6.95 3.90
N SER A 11 -22.24 -6.34 4.19
CA SER A 11 -22.82 -5.32 3.31
C SER A 11 -21.96 -4.05 3.31
N LEU A 12 -22.03 -3.25 2.24
CA LEU A 12 -21.35 -1.95 2.21
C LEU A 12 -21.84 -1.02 3.32
N ARG A 13 -23.11 -1.11 3.70
CA ARG A 13 -23.71 -0.30 4.77
C ARG A 13 -23.03 -0.58 6.11
N ASP A 14 -22.85 -1.85 6.44
CA ASP A 14 -22.40 -2.30 7.76
C ASP A 14 -20.87 -2.36 7.88
N ALA A 15 -20.16 -2.30 6.74
CA ALA A 15 -18.72 -2.33 6.72
C ALA A 15 -18.07 -1.06 7.29
N LYS A 16 -16.97 -1.22 8.03
CA LYS A 16 -16.02 -0.15 8.36
C LYS A 16 -14.95 -0.01 7.28
N PHE A 17 -14.49 -1.14 6.74
CA PHE A 17 -13.45 -1.21 5.72
C PHE A 17 -14.02 -1.65 4.38
N VAL A 18 -13.54 -1.02 3.31
CA VAL A 18 -13.96 -1.36 1.95
C VAL A 18 -12.74 -1.74 1.14
N VAL A 19 -12.65 -3.02 0.77
CA VAL A 19 -11.61 -3.57 -0.08
C VAL A 19 -11.94 -3.27 -1.55
N ILE A 20 -10.99 -2.64 -2.25
CA ILE A 20 -11.17 -2.13 -3.62
C ILE A 20 -10.08 -2.71 -4.51
N PRO A 21 -10.37 -3.77 -5.31
CA PRO A 21 -9.39 -4.31 -6.24
C PRO A 21 -9.17 -3.38 -7.44
N VAL A 22 -7.90 -3.15 -7.81
CA VAL A 22 -7.48 -2.31 -8.94
C VAL A 22 -6.46 -3.06 -9.79
N PRO A 23 -6.89 -3.91 -10.75
CA PRO A 23 -6.03 -4.79 -11.53
C PRO A 23 -5.36 -4.04 -12.72
N TYR A 24 -4.35 -3.23 -12.44
CA TYR A 24 -3.67 -2.37 -13.42
C TYR A 24 -2.15 -2.45 -13.30
N ASP A 25 -1.42 -2.66 -14.43
CA ASP A 25 0.05 -2.73 -14.47
C ASP A 25 0.62 -2.26 -15.83
N LEU A 26 0.06 -1.20 -16.39
CA LEU A 26 0.44 -0.72 -17.73
C LEU A 26 1.86 -0.14 -17.77
N THR A 27 2.37 0.42 -16.67
CA THR A 27 3.69 1.06 -16.63
C THR A 27 4.77 0.19 -15.99
N SER A 28 4.47 -1.06 -15.62
CA SER A 28 5.46 -2.01 -15.10
C SER A 28 6.58 -2.25 -16.10
N THR A 29 7.85 -2.28 -15.63
CA THR A 29 9.02 -2.25 -16.51
C THR A 29 9.73 -3.58 -16.66
N TYR A 30 10.02 -4.31 -15.59
CA TYR A 30 10.82 -5.54 -15.65
C TYR A 30 9.94 -6.80 -15.70
N GLN A 31 9.21 -7.09 -14.63
CA GLN A 31 8.30 -8.23 -14.55
C GLN A 31 6.85 -7.73 -14.43
N PRO A 32 6.07 -7.71 -15.51
CA PRO A 32 4.64 -7.38 -15.43
C PRO A 32 3.88 -8.54 -14.78
N GLY A 33 2.70 -8.25 -14.25
CA GLY A 33 1.83 -9.27 -13.67
C GLY A 33 1.13 -8.82 -12.41
N SER A 34 1.48 -7.66 -11.88
CA SER A 34 0.85 -7.11 -10.67
C SER A 34 -0.65 -6.85 -10.84
N ARG A 35 -1.17 -6.72 -12.07
CA ARG A 35 -2.62 -6.73 -12.33
C ARG A 35 -3.36 -7.96 -11.79
N ARG A 36 -2.66 -9.08 -11.57
CA ARG A 36 -3.22 -10.31 -10.98
C ARG A 36 -3.19 -10.29 -9.46
N GLY A 37 -2.39 -9.42 -8.86
CA GLY A 37 -2.22 -9.30 -7.41
C GLY A 37 -3.53 -9.19 -6.64
N PRO A 38 -4.47 -8.28 -7.00
CA PRO A 38 -5.73 -8.16 -6.28
C PRO A 38 -6.55 -9.45 -6.20
N ALA A 39 -6.60 -10.21 -7.29
CA ALA A 39 -7.33 -11.47 -7.31
C ALA A 39 -6.64 -12.55 -6.47
N ALA A 40 -5.31 -12.66 -6.56
CA ALA A 40 -4.51 -13.60 -5.78
C ALA A 40 -4.60 -13.31 -4.27
N ILE A 41 -4.53 -12.04 -3.86
CA ILE A 41 -4.70 -11.64 -2.46
C ILE A 41 -6.09 -12.04 -1.94
N ILE A 42 -7.16 -11.77 -2.70
CA ILE A 42 -8.52 -12.11 -2.29
C ILE A 42 -8.68 -13.64 -2.20
N GLU A 43 -8.14 -14.40 -3.15
CA GLU A 43 -8.16 -15.86 -3.13
C GLU A 43 -7.41 -16.41 -1.92
N ALA A 44 -6.18 -15.97 -1.69
CA ALA A 44 -5.37 -16.35 -0.54
C ALA A 44 -6.07 -16.03 0.79
N SER A 45 -6.74 -14.87 0.87
CA SER A 45 -7.44 -14.44 2.08
C SER A 45 -8.57 -15.38 2.52
N THR A 46 -9.13 -16.17 1.60
CA THR A 46 -10.18 -17.12 1.93
C THR A 46 -9.68 -18.38 2.66
N ASN A 47 -8.36 -18.55 2.71
CA ASN A 47 -7.70 -19.71 3.31
C ASN A 47 -6.94 -19.38 4.60
N MET A 48 -6.95 -18.12 5.06
CA MET A 48 -6.29 -17.74 6.29
C MET A 48 -7.21 -17.92 7.51
N GLU A 49 -6.59 -18.16 8.67
CA GLU A 49 -7.31 -18.12 9.95
C GLU A 49 -7.80 -16.71 10.25
N LEU A 50 -9.06 -16.59 10.62
CA LEU A 50 -9.71 -15.29 10.92
C LEU A 50 -9.45 -14.80 12.34
N TYR A 51 -9.10 -15.68 13.27
CA TYR A 51 -8.63 -15.29 14.60
C TYR A 51 -7.21 -14.77 14.53
N ASP A 52 -7.02 -13.53 14.96
CA ASP A 52 -5.70 -12.91 15.05
C ASP A 52 -5.07 -13.23 16.42
N GLU A 53 -4.00 -14.00 16.41
CA GLU A 53 -3.33 -14.51 17.60
C GLU A 53 -2.59 -13.43 18.39
N GLU A 54 -2.18 -12.33 17.73
CA GLU A 54 -1.53 -11.18 18.39
C GLU A 54 -2.58 -10.28 19.04
N LEU A 55 -3.65 -9.97 18.32
CA LEU A 55 -4.72 -9.08 18.76
C LEU A 55 -5.78 -9.80 19.61
N LYS A 56 -5.76 -11.13 19.63
CA LYS A 56 -6.71 -12.02 20.34
C LYS A 56 -8.17 -11.71 19.99
N LYS A 57 -8.43 -11.44 18.71
CA LYS A 57 -9.78 -11.12 18.19
C LYS A 57 -9.96 -11.59 16.75
N GLU A 58 -11.18 -11.62 16.32
CA GLU A 58 -11.55 -11.85 14.93
C GLU A 58 -11.71 -10.49 14.22
N THR A 59 -10.69 -10.08 13.47
CA THR A 59 -10.59 -8.75 12.83
C THR A 59 -11.76 -8.49 11.87
N TYR A 60 -12.30 -9.53 11.20
CA TYR A 60 -13.41 -9.38 10.26
C TYR A 60 -14.70 -8.84 10.91
N LEU A 61 -14.88 -8.98 12.22
CA LEU A 61 -16.03 -8.43 12.95
C LEU A 61 -16.11 -6.89 12.90
N ALA A 62 -15.02 -6.23 12.52
CA ALA A 62 -15.04 -4.81 12.22
C ALA A 62 -15.86 -4.44 10.97
N GLY A 63 -16.27 -5.43 10.17
CA GLY A 63 -17.00 -5.27 8.93
C GLY A 63 -16.08 -4.94 7.75
N ILE A 64 -15.85 -5.94 6.88
CA ILE A 64 -15.01 -5.83 5.67
C ILE A 64 -15.89 -6.12 4.46
N HIS A 65 -16.07 -5.13 3.59
CA HIS A 65 -16.80 -5.28 2.32
C HIS A 65 -15.83 -5.27 1.15
N THR A 66 -16.02 -6.16 0.20
CA THR A 66 -15.20 -6.18 -1.04
C THR A 66 -16.05 -5.72 -2.22
N THR A 67 -15.60 -4.69 -2.92
CA THR A 67 -16.30 -4.17 -4.10
C THR A 67 -15.94 -4.96 -5.36
N LEU A 68 -16.70 -4.75 -6.43
CA LEU A 68 -16.23 -5.10 -7.77
C LEU A 68 -14.95 -4.33 -8.11
N PRO A 69 -14.03 -4.94 -8.88
CA PRO A 69 -12.81 -4.29 -9.32
C PRO A 69 -13.08 -2.97 -10.05
N VAL A 70 -12.15 -2.03 -9.93
CA VAL A 70 -12.16 -0.83 -10.77
C VAL A 70 -11.91 -1.25 -12.22
N ALA A 71 -12.77 -0.81 -13.11
CA ALA A 71 -12.60 -1.08 -14.53
C ALA A 71 -11.30 -0.43 -15.06
N VAL A 72 -10.50 -1.22 -15.76
CA VAL A 72 -9.23 -0.75 -16.32
C VAL A 72 -9.48 0.28 -17.40
N ASP A 73 -8.81 1.43 -17.31
CA ASP A 73 -8.84 2.46 -18.35
C ASP A 73 -7.58 2.34 -19.22
N ALA A 74 -7.74 1.83 -20.41
CA ALA A 74 -6.64 1.58 -21.37
C ALA A 74 -6.07 2.87 -22.00
N ARG A 75 -6.63 4.04 -21.74
CA ARG A 75 -6.15 5.33 -22.26
C ARG A 75 -4.88 5.81 -21.58
N GLY A 76 -4.42 5.14 -20.54
CA GLY A 76 -3.16 5.37 -19.87
C GLY A 76 -3.26 5.67 -18.38
N PRO A 77 -2.11 5.79 -17.68
CA PRO A 77 -2.04 5.83 -16.22
C PRO A 77 -2.80 7.02 -15.62
N LYS A 78 -2.75 8.21 -16.22
CA LYS A 78 -3.49 9.38 -15.73
C LYS A 78 -5.00 9.12 -15.65
N ASN A 79 -5.56 8.43 -16.64
CA ASN A 79 -6.98 8.11 -16.66
C ASN A 79 -7.33 7.05 -15.60
N MET A 80 -6.45 6.06 -15.43
CA MET A 80 -6.62 5.04 -14.39
C MET A 80 -6.55 5.64 -12.99
N ILE A 81 -5.58 6.52 -12.71
CA ILE A 81 -5.47 7.29 -11.47
C ILE A 81 -6.78 8.04 -11.17
N ASN A 82 -7.35 8.71 -12.18
CA ASN A 82 -8.63 9.40 -12.02
C ASN A 82 -9.81 8.45 -11.75
N ALA A 83 -9.81 7.26 -12.35
CA ALA A 83 -10.83 6.23 -12.08
C ALA A 83 -10.75 5.75 -10.64
N VAL A 84 -9.53 5.49 -10.14
CA VAL A 84 -9.27 5.13 -8.75
C VAL A 84 -9.73 6.25 -7.81
N ARG A 85 -9.31 7.49 -8.06
CA ARG A 85 -9.72 8.65 -7.25
C ARG A 85 -11.23 8.73 -7.10
N LYS A 86 -11.98 8.64 -8.21
CA LYS A 86 -13.46 8.66 -8.18
C LYS A 86 -14.05 7.50 -7.36
N LYS A 87 -13.47 6.30 -7.45
CA LYS A 87 -13.93 5.14 -6.69
C LYS A 87 -13.70 5.32 -5.19
N ILE A 88 -12.49 5.73 -4.81
CA ILE A 88 -12.09 5.97 -3.41
C ILE A 88 -12.91 7.12 -2.80
N SER A 89 -13.11 8.24 -3.52
CA SER A 89 -13.94 9.37 -3.04
C SER A 89 -15.36 8.93 -2.67
N ARG A 90 -15.97 8.02 -3.46
CA ARG A 90 -17.30 7.48 -3.15
C ARG A 90 -17.31 6.65 -1.86
N VAL A 91 -16.24 5.90 -1.58
CA VAL A 91 -16.11 5.12 -0.36
C VAL A 91 -15.95 6.02 0.86
N ILE A 92 -15.09 7.03 0.74
CA ILE A 92 -14.83 8.00 1.82
C ILE A 92 -16.10 8.84 2.12
N ALA A 93 -16.89 9.18 1.10
CA ALA A 93 -18.17 9.90 1.29
C ALA A 93 -19.19 9.13 2.11
N LEU A 94 -19.02 7.81 2.27
CA LEU A 94 -19.82 6.94 3.14
C LEU A 94 -19.17 6.73 4.52
N ASP A 95 -18.16 7.53 4.87
CA ASP A 95 -17.37 7.44 6.11
C ASP A 95 -16.71 6.04 6.31
N LYS A 96 -16.32 5.37 5.20
CA LYS A 96 -15.64 4.08 5.22
C LYS A 96 -14.13 4.26 4.98
N ILE A 97 -13.35 3.34 5.51
CA ILE A 97 -11.89 3.31 5.31
C ILE A 97 -11.57 2.51 4.04
N PRO A 98 -11.01 3.12 3.00
CA PRO A 98 -10.63 2.41 1.79
C PRO A 98 -9.38 1.54 2.03
N VAL A 99 -9.42 0.31 1.53
CA VAL A 99 -8.31 -0.64 1.46
C VAL A 99 -8.14 -1.01 -0.01
N MET A 100 -7.19 -0.40 -0.69
CA MET A 100 -6.97 -0.67 -2.11
C MET A 100 -6.01 -1.85 -2.27
N LEU A 101 -6.43 -2.84 -3.06
CA LEU A 101 -5.55 -3.91 -3.52
C LEU A 101 -5.10 -3.54 -4.92
N GLY A 102 -3.85 -3.15 -5.04
CA GLY A 102 -3.34 -2.60 -6.29
C GLY A 102 -2.74 -3.63 -7.24
N GLY A 103 -2.53 -3.17 -8.45
CA GLY A 103 -1.55 -3.66 -9.36
C GLY A 103 -0.24 -2.89 -9.15
N GLU A 104 0.21 -2.12 -10.15
CA GLU A 104 1.43 -1.29 -10.03
C GLU A 104 1.23 -0.06 -9.13
N HIS A 105 2.33 0.50 -8.63
CA HIS A 105 2.33 1.58 -7.64
C HIS A 105 1.72 2.91 -8.14
N SER A 106 1.71 3.20 -9.45
CA SER A 106 1.19 4.47 -9.99
C SER A 106 -0.24 4.80 -9.56
N ILE A 107 -1.06 3.78 -9.32
CA ILE A 107 -2.49 3.94 -8.98
C ILE A 107 -2.72 4.50 -7.56
N SER A 108 -1.75 4.36 -6.67
CA SER A 108 -1.81 4.88 -5.28
C SER A 108 -2.00 6.40 -5.26
N LEU A 109 -1.49 7.11 -6.27
CA LEU A 109 -1.72 8.55 -6.40
C LEU A 109 -3.21 8.89 -6.42
N GLY A 110 -4.04 8.10 -7.10
CA GLY A 110 -5.49 8.33 -7.15
C GLY A 110 -6.18 8.15 -5.80
N ALA A 111 -5.75 7.16 -5.03
CA ALA A 111 -6.26 6.92 -3.68
C ALA A 111 -5.86 8.07 -2.73
N ILE A 112 -4.59 8.47 -2.77
CA ILE A 112 -4.04 9.55 -1.93
C ILE A 112 -4.71 10.89 -2.25
N GLN A 113 -4.92 11.23 -3.53
CA GLN A 113 -5.66 12.42 -3.92
C GLN A 113 -7.07 12.46 -3.34
N ALA A 114 -7.81 11.34 -3.41
CA ALA A 114 -9.16 11.25 -2.87
C ALA A 114 -9.19 11.42 -1.33
N VAL A 115 -8.21 10.81 -0.63
CA VAL A 115 -8.12 10.94 0.83
C VAL A 115 -7.72 12.35 1.23
N TYR A 116 -6.75 12.98 0.53
CA TYR A 116 -6.31 14.35 0.77
C TYR A 116 -7.43 15.38 0.60
N GLU A 117 -8.31 15.20 -0.41
CA GLU A 117 -9.48 16.08 -0.61
C GLU A 117 -10.41 16.11 0.61
N ARG A 118 -10.53 15.01 1.33
CA ARG A 118 -11.35 14.90 2.55
C ARG A 118 -10.59 15.27 3.81
N TYR A 119 -9.28 15.02 3.84
CA TYR A 119 -8.37 15.22 4.98
C TYR A 119 -7.15 16.04 4.57
N PRO A 120 -7.26 17.39 4.50
CA PRO A 120 -6.18 18.26 3.96
C PRO A 120 -4.90 18.30 4.81
N LYS A 121 -4.92 17.72 6.02
CA LYS A 121 -3.73 17.56 6.88
C LYS A 121 -3.11 16.17 6.75
N LEU A 122 -3.38 15.47 5.65
CA LEU A 122 -2.85 14.15 5.35
C LEU A 122 -1.33 14.18 5.24
N SER A 123 -0.69 13.15 5.79
CA SER A 123 0.67 12.74 5.46
C SER A 123 0.65 11.33 4.89
N VAL A 124 1.62 10.98 4.05
CA VAL A 124 1.74 9.64 3.48
C VAL A 124 2.93 8.92 4.10
N LEU A 125 2.72 7.68 4.51
CA LEU A 125 3.77 6.72 4.81
C LEU A 125 3.88 5.76 3.63
N GLN A 126 5.05 5.74 2.97
CA GLN A 126 5.40 4.79 1.92
C GLN A 126 6.37 3.76 2.47
N LEU A 127 6.01 2.48 2.35
CA LEU A 127 6.88 1.35 2.59
C LEU A 127 7.27 0.79 1.23
N ASP A 128 8.57 0.80 0.88
CA ASP A 128 9.03 0.56 -0.48
C ASP A 128 10.54 0.29 -0.53
N ALA A 129 11.00 -0.50 -1.47
CA ALA A 129 12.42 -0.60 -1.83
C ALA A 129 12.88 0.62 -2.65
N HIS A 130 11.98 1.15 -3.48
CA HIS A 130 12.27 2.18 -4.47
C HIS A 130 11.87 3.58 -3.99
N ALA A 131 12.63 4.60 -4.39
CA ALA A 131 12.31 5.98 -4.02
C ALA A 131 11.09 6.52 -4.78
N ASP A 132 10.84 6.09 -6.02
CA ASP A 132 9.73 6.51 -6.89
C ASP A 132 9.59 8.03 -7.06
N LEU A 133 10.73 8.71 -6.99
CA LEU A 133 10.84 10.18 -7.03
C LEU A 133 11.22 10.74 -8.40
N ARG A 134 11.22 9.92 -9.46
CA ARG A 134 11.49 10.41 -10.82
C ARG A 134 10.44 11.44 -11.21
N ASP A 135 10.87 12.49 -11.91
CA ASP A 135 9.92 13.50 -12.42
C ASP A 135 9.07 12.95 -13.56
N SER A 136 9.69 12.19 -14.45
CA SER A 136 9.03 11.42 -15.50
C SER A 136 9.79 10.14 -15.79
N TYR A 137 9.09 9.11 -16.24
CA TYR A 137 9.71 7.87 -16.68
C TYR A 137 8.92 7.27 -17.84
N GLN A 138 9.63 6.74 -18.86
CA GLN A 138 9.02 6.19 -20.08
C GLN A 138 7.96 7.12 -20.71
N GLY A 139 8.25 8.43 -20.75
CA GLY A 139 7.42 9.43 -21.41
C GLY A 139 6.19 9.89 -20.63
N THR A 140 6.05 9.54 -19.36
CA THR A 140 4.92 10.00 -18.53
C THR A 140 5.35 10.30 -17.09
N PRO A 141 4.81 11.38 -16.47
CA PRO A 141 4.98 11.65 -15.04
C PRO A 141 4.06 10.79 -14.14
N TYR A 142 3.22 9.95 -14.72
CA TYR A 142 2.26 9.08 -14.03
C TYR A 142 2.67 7.62 -14.07
N ASN A 143 3.96 7.35 -14.11
CA ASN A 143 4.57 6.02 -14.05
C ASN A 143 4.69 5.56 -12.60
N HIS A 144 4.77 4.23 -12.34
CA HIS A 144 5.02 3.67 -11.01
C HIS A 144 6.25 4.32 -10.34
N ALA A 145 7.38 4.48 -11.07
CA ALA A 145 8.61 5.11 -10.59
C ALA A 145 8.51 6.64 -10.36
N CYS A 146 7.32 7.24 -10.51
CA CYS A 146 7.08 8.67 -10.32
C CYS A 146 6.02 8.95 -9.25
N VAL A 147 5.43 7.92 -8.64
CA VAL A 147 4.28 8.09 -7.74
C VAL A 147 4.64 8.93 -6.53
N ALA A 148 5.78 8.68 -5.90
CA ALA A 148 6.26 9.43 -4.74
C ALA A 148 6.52 10.90 -5.09
N ARG A 149 7.09 11.18 -6.27
CA ARG A 149 7.26 12.56 -6.76
C ARG A 149 5.93 13.29 -6.84
N ARG A 150 4.91 12.67 -7.41
CA ARG A 150 3.55 13.27 -7.49
C ARG A 150 2.90 13.44 -6.12
N ILE A 151 3.15 12.53 -5.17
CA ILE A 151 2.66 12.65 -3.80
C ILE A 151 3.26 13.89 -3.13
N THR A 152 4.56 14.18 -3.32
CA THR A 152 5.21 15.35 -2.71
C THR A 152 4.63 16.70 -3.16
N GLU A 153 3.94 16.74 -4.29
CA GLU A 153 3.22 17.93 -4.77
C GLU A 153 1.91 18.17 -4.02
N ILE A 154 1.42 17.18 -3.27
CA ILE A 154 0.12 17.18 -2.60
C ILE A 154 0.28 17.30 -1.09
N CYS A 155 1.12 16.46 -0.48
CA CYS A 155 1.22 16.34 0.97
C CYS A 155 2.62 15.85 1.42
N PRO A 156 2.94 15.95 2.72
CA PRO A 156 4.18 15.41 3.29
C PRO A 156 4.29 13.89 3.06
N LEU A 157 5.50 13.44 2.77
CA LEU A 157 5.84 12.05 2.51
C LEU A 157 6.96 11.57 3.44
N VAL A 158 6.74 10.42 4.07
CA VAL A 158 7.73 9.66 4.83
C VAL A 158 7.92 8.32 4.14
N GLN A 159 9.16 8.00 3.76
CA GLN A 159 9.52 6.74 3.09
C GLN A 159 10.34 5.86 4.03
N VAL A 160 10.12 4.55 3.97
CA VAL A 160 10.83 3.54 4.77
C VAL A 160 11.17 2.33 3.91
N GLY A 161 12.41 1.84 4.04
CA GLY A 161 12.90 0.65 3.35
C GLY A 161 13.67 0.95 2.06
N ILE A 162 13.86 2.24 1.74
CA ILE A 162 14.47 2.66 0.46
C ILE A 162 15.90 2.14 0.34
N ARG A 163 16.17 1.46 -0.76
CA ARG A 163 17.49 0.90 -1.09
C ARG A 163 17.81 0.88 -2.60
N SER A 164 16.86 1.39 -3.39
CA SER A 164 17.01 1.52 -4.84
C SER A 164 16.49 2.88 -5.31
N MET A 165 17.35 3.64 -6.01
CA MET A 165 16.99 4.93 -6.62
C MET A 165 17.94 5.28 -7.75
N SER A 166 17.48 6.08 -8.69
CA SER A 166 18.35 6.67 -9.71
C SER A 166 19.17 7.83 -9.14
N ARG A 167 20.20 8.22 -9.88
CA ARG A 167 20.99 9.41 -9.54
C ARG A 167 20.13 10.67 -9.46
N GLU A 168 19.20 10.85 -10.40
CA GLU A 168 18.25 11.97 -10.41
C GLU A 168 17.45 12.06 -9.11
N GLU A 169 16.96 10.94 -8.61
CA GLU A 169 16.22 10.86 -7.35
C GLU A 169 17.12 11.16 -6.15
N GLY A 170 18.35 10.65 -6.15
CA GLY A 170 19.35 10.95 -5.13
C GLY A 170 19.73 12.42 -5.07
N ASP A 171 19.81 13.10 -6.21
CA ASP A 171 20.08 14.55 -6.31
C ASP A 171 18.84 15.38 -5.88
N TYR A 172 17.63 14.87 -6.12
CA TYR A 172 16.38 15.54 -5.71
C TYR A 172 16.07 15.41 -4.21
N LEU A 173 16.32 14.25 -3.63
CA LEU A 173 15.90 13.93 -2.26
C LEU A 173 16.36 14.96 -1.22
N PRO A 174 17.63 15.42 -1.17
CA PRO A 174 18.09 16.43 -0.22
C PRO A 174 17.44 17.80 -0.39
N GLN A 175 16.91 18.10 -1.59
CA GLN A 175 16.24 19.37 -1.91
C GLN A 175 14.74 19.32 -1.63
N SER A 176 14.20 18.12 -1.39
CA SER A 176 12.79 17.86 -1.13
C SER A 176 12.45 17.98 0.36
N LYS A 177 11.16 17.89 0.67
CA LYS A 177 10.66 17.76 2.06
C LYS A 177 10.42 16.30 2.47
N VAL A 178 10.83 15.34 1.65
CA VAL A 178 10.67 13.93 1.93
C VAL A 178 11.55 13.53 3.11
N LYS A 179 11.00 12.75 4.02
CA LYS A 179 11.75 12.08 5.08
C LYS A 179 11.95 10.64 4.64
N SER A 180 13.14 10.30 4.18
CA SER A 180 13.46 8.96 3.67
C SER A 180 14.37 8.23 4.64
N TYR A 181 13.95 7.01 5.02
CA TYR A 181 14.67 6.08 5.88
C TYR A 181 15.04 4.85 5.06
N SER A 182 16.33 4.66 4.83
CA SER A 182 16.84 3.51 4.06
C SER A 182 16.64 2.19 4.80
N ALA A 183 16.72 1.08 4.09
CA ALA A 183 16.73 -0.25 4.70
C ALA A 183 17.93 -0.41 5.66
N ASP A 184 19.12 0.10 5.30
CA ASP A 184 20.29 0.10 6.19
C ASP A 184 20.03 0.88 7.48
N TYR A 185 19.37 2.05 7.39
CA TYR A 185 18.99 2.81 8.57
C TYR A 185 18.07 2.00 9.50
N VAL A 186 17.13 1.25 8.95
CA VAL A 186 16.24 0.37 9.72
C VAL A 186 17.05 -0.72 10.43
N PHE A 187 17.97 -1.34 9.71
CA PHE A 187 18.81 -2.41 10.23
C PHE A 187 19.76 -1.93 11.35
N GLU A 188 20.35 -0.74 11.20
CA GLU A 188 21.37 -0.21 12.12
C GLU A 188 20.80 0.45 13.39
N ASN A 189 19.50 0.77 13.43
CA ASN A 189 18.92 1.60 14.49
C ASN A 189 17.75 0.94 15.20
N GLU A 190 17.95 0.41 16.38
CA GLU A 190 16.91 -0.26 17.19
C GLU A 190 15.63 0.58 17.41
N LYS A 191 15.74 1.91 17.43
CA LYS A 191 14.63 2.86 17.65
C LYS A 191 14.08 3.47 16.37
N TRP A 192 14.36 2.88 15.21
CA TRP A 192 13.99 3.42 13.93
C TRP A 192 12.48 3.69 13.77
N ALA A 193 11.64 2.74 14.17
CA ALA A 193 10.18 2.88 14.05
C ALA A 193 9.63 4.06 14.86
N GLN A 194 10.16 4.28 16.09
CA GLN A 194 9.81 5.44 16.90
C GLN A 194 10.27 6.75 16.26
N THR A 195 11.40 6.74 15.57
CA THR A 195 11.92 7.91 14.86
C THR A 195 11.06 8.23 13.64
N VAL A 196 10.71 7.23 12.82
CA VAL A 196 9.77 7.38 11.70
C VAL A 196 8.43 7.97 12.18
N CYS A 197 7.88 7.44 13.27
CA CYS A 197 6.60 7.93 13.81
C CYS A 197 6.63 9.39 14.28
N LYS A 198 7.79 9.98 14.60
CA LYS A 198 7.88 11.40 14.95
C LYS A 198 7.67 12.33 13.75
N ASP A 199 7.97 11.85 12.55
CA ASP A 199 7.79 12.62 11.31
C ASP A 199 6.37 12.46 10.72
N LEU A 200 5.60 11.47 11.22
CA LEU A 200 4.20 11.27 10.86
C LEU A 200 3.29 12.03 11.82
N ARG A 201 2.30 12.76 11.29
CA ARG A 201 1.38 13.55 12.11
C ARG A 201 -0.04 13.55 11.54
N GLY A 202 -1.02 13.45 12.44
CA GLY A 202 -2.42 13.62 12.11
C GLY A 202 -3.03 12.47 11.32
N ASP A 203 -3.63 12.81 10.21
CA ASP A 203 -4.25 11.85 9.29
C ASP A 203 -3.19 11.21 8.39
N ILE A 204 -3.21 9.88 8.26
CA ILE A 204 -2.20 9.13 7.50
C ILE A 204 -2.87 8.27 6.44
N PHE A 205 -2.30 8.27 5.24
CA PHE A 205 -2.47 7.22 4.26
C PHE A 205 -1.21 6.37 4.20
N ILE A 206 -1.34 5.05 4.20
CA ILE A 206 -0.21 4.13 4.10
C ILE A 206 -0.24 3.49 2.72
N THR A 207 0.84 3.63 1.95
CA THR A 207 1.05 2.87 0.71
C THR A 207 2.16 1.86 0.93
N ILE A 208 1.88 0.60 0.63
CA ILE A 208 2.79 -0.51 0.85
C ILE A 208 3.09 -1.17 -0.48
N ASP A 209 4.28 -0.87 -1.02
CA ASP A 209 4.87 -1.71 -2.05
C ASP A 209 5.41 -2.98 -1.40
N LEU A 210 5.02 -4.13 -1.91
CA LEU A 210 5.43 -5.40 -1.32
C LEU A 210 6.91 -5.70 -1.48
N ASP A 211 7.62 -4.99 -2.36
CA ASP A 211 9.06 -5.13 -2.48
C ASP A 211 9.84 -4.44 -1.35
N VAL A 212 9.16 -3.73 -0.43
CA VAL A 212 9.77 -3.30 0.84
C VAL A 212 10.34 -4.48 1.61
N PHE A 213 9.67 -5.63 1.53
CA PHE A 213 10.16 -6.87 2.14
C PHE A 213 11.37 -7.42 1.40
N ASP A 214 12.21 -8.17 2.13
CA ASP A 214 13.30 -8.88 1.51
C ASP A 214 12.78 -9.97 0.54
N PRO A 215 13.41 -10.14 -0.65
CA PRO A 215 12.98 -11.15 -1.62
C PRO A 215 12.99 -12.59 -1.10
N SER A 216 13.70 -12.87 -0.02
CA SER A 216 13.69 -14.19 0.64
C SER A 216 12.32 -14.57 1.22
N ILE A 217 11.47 -13.57 1.50
CA ILE A 217 10.10 -13.77 2.02
C ILE A 217 9.02 -13.22 1.08
N MET A 218 9.36 -12.27 0.20
CA MET A 218 8.45 -11.66 -0.78
C MET A 218 9.14 -11.57 -2.15
N SER A 219 9.22 -12.71 -2.83
CA SER A 219 9.84 -12.83 -4.15
C SER A 219 8.91 -12.50 -5.32
N ALA A 220 7.62 -12.34 -5.06
CA ALA A 220 6.59 -12.16 -6.08
C ALA A 220 6.30 -10.67 -6.34
N THR A 221 7.32 -9.90 -6.69
CA THR A 221 7.23 -8.48 -7.08
C THR A 221 7.89 -8.24 -8.42
N GLY A 222 7.59 -7.12 -9.06
CA GLY A 222 8.10 -6.79 -10.40
C GLY A 222 9.61 -6.52 -10.41
N THR A 223 10.14 -5.88 -9.38
CA THR A 223 11.53 -5.45 -9.24
C THR A 223 12.06 -5.74 -7.83
N PRO A 224 12.30 -7.03 -7.49
CA PRO A 224 12.73 -7.40 -6.15
C PRO A 224 14.15 -6.93 -5.88
N GLU A 225 14.34 -6.17 -4.82
CA GLU A 225 15.64 -5.67 -4.37
C GLU A 225 16.10 -6.40 -3.08
N PRO A 226 17.35 -6.89 -3.00
CA PRO A 226 17.86 -7.56 -1.81
C PRO A 226 18.07 -6.60 -0.64
N GLY A 227 18.15 -7.13 0.59
CA GLY A 227 18.39 -6.35 1.79
C GLY A 227 17.14 -5.61 2.29
N GLY A 228 15.97 -6.19 2.06
CA GLY A 228 14.68 -5.62 2.47
C GLY A 228 14.32 -5.90 3.93
N LEU A 229 13.18 -5.37 4.35
CA LEU A 229 12.68 -5.50 5.71
C LEU A 229 12.10 -6.91 5.95
N ALA A 230 12.23 -7.36 7.19
CA ALA A 230 11.59 -8.58 7.65
C ALA A 230 10.10 -8.32 8.00
N TRP A 231 9.30 -9.39 8.01
CA TRP A 231 7.89 -9.37 8.39
C TRP A 231 7.62 -8.61 9.69
N ARG A 232 8.38 -8.94 10.74
CA ARG A 232 8.18 -8.35 12.07
C ARG A 232 8.54 -6.87 12.15
N GLU A 233 9.50 -6.42 11.35
CA GLU A 233 9.89 -5.02 11.29
C GLU A 233 8.76 -4.17 10.71
N VAL A 234 8.18 -4.62 9.59
CA VAL A 234 7.03 -3.95 8.97
C VAL A 234 5.84 -3.92 9.93
N LEU A 235 5.49 -5.04 10.57
CA LEU A 235 4.40 -5.09 11.55
C LEU A 235 4.64 -4.18 12.76
N CYS A 236 5.87 -4.11 13.26
CA CYS A 236 6.24 -3.22 14.36
C CYS A 236 5.93 -1.75 14.02
N LEU A 237 6.34 -1.30 12.84
CA LEU A 237 6.05 0.05 12.37
C LEU A 237 4.54 0.29 12.20
N LEU A 238 3.84 -0.60 11.50
CA LEU A 238 2.40 -0.45 11.23
C LEU A 238 1.58 -0.39 12.53
N ARG A 239 1.92 -1.23 13.51
CA ARG A 239 1.27 -1.20 14.81
C ARG A 239 1.53 0.12 15.55
N LEU A 240 2.78 0.58 15.56
CA LEU A 240 3.12 1.85 16.21
C LEU A 240 2.44 3.05 15.55
N VAL A 241 2.34 3.05 14.21
CA VAL A 241 1.64 4.10 13.46
C VAL A 241 0.13 4.08 13.77
N SER A 242 -0.51 2.90 13.82
CA SER A 242 -1.93 2.80 14.14
C SER A 242 -2.29 3.31 15.53
N GLN A 243 -1.37 3.17 16.50
CA GLN A 243 -1.55 3.67 17.86
C GLN A 243 -1.37 5.19 18.00
N LYS A 244 -0.64 5.82 17.07
CA LYS A 244 -0.27 7.25 17.19
C LYS A 244 -0.98 8.15 16.18
N CYS A 245 -1.48 7.60 15.08
CA CYS A 245 -2.02 8.36 13.96
C CYS A 245 -3.38 7.84 13.55
N ALA A 246 -4.19 8.71 12.97
CA ALA A 246 -5.47 8.34 12.39
C ALA A 246 -5.28 7.83 10.94
N ILE A 247 -5.28 6.51 10.74
CA ILE A 247 -5.15 5.91 9.40
C ILE A 247 -6.48 6.08 8.66
N ARG A 248 -6.46 6.83 7.55
CA ARG A 248 -7.63 7.17 6.72
C ARG A 248 -7.83 6.26 5.51
N GLY A 249 -6.87 5.43 5.24
CA GLY A 249 -6.87 4.43 4.19
C GLY A 249 -5.48 3.86 3.99
N PHE A 250 -5.40 2.77 3.29
CA PHE A 250 -4.12 2.20 2.88
C PHE A 250 -4.26 1.40 1.60
N ASP A 251 -3.14 1.16 0.96
CA ASP A 251 -3.06 0.22 -0.15
C ASP A 251 -1.90 -0.77 0.01
N VAL A 252 -2.00 -1.86 -0.76
CA VAL A 252 -0.95 -2.84 -0.96
C VAL A 252 -0.83 -3.06 -2.45
N VAL A 253 0.37 -2.85 -2.99
CA VAL A 253 0.66 -2.83 -4.43
C VAL A 253 1.83 -3.75 -4.80
N GLU A 254 2.04 -3.93 -6.09
CA GLU A 254 3.15 -4.63 -6.74
C GLU A 254 3.22 -6.15 -6.48
N LEU A 255 2.18 -6.79 -5.94
CA LEU A 255 2.15 -8.25 -5.95
C LEU A 255 2.03 -8.76 -7.39
N ALA A 256 3.07 -9.41 -7.89
CA ALA A 256 3.10 -10.09 -9.19
C ALA A 256 3.10 -11.61 -8.97
N PRO A 257 1.94 -12.28 -8.85
CA PRO A 257 1.85 -13.67 -8.44
C PRO A 257 2.66 -14.60 -9.33
N LEU A 258 3.45 -15.48 -8.71
CA LEU A 258 4.28 -16.46 -9.40
C LEU A 258 3.60 -17.83 -9.42
N PRO A 259 3.54 -18.53 -10.58
CA PRO A 259 2.93 -19.84 -10.66
C PRO A 259 3.54 -20.84 -9.67
N GLY A 260 2.68 -21.48 -8.85
CA GLY A 260 3.10 -22.48 -7.85
C GLY A 260 3.69 -21.91 -6.56
N MET A 261 3.82 -20.58 -6.43
CA MET A 261 4.34 -19.94 -5.24
C MET A 261 3.22 -19.15 -4.52
N VAL A 262 2.58 -19.79 -3.56
CA VAL A 262 1.42 -19.22 -2.84
C VAL A 262 1.81 -18.39 -1.60
N ALA A 263 3.03 -18.51 -1.12
CA ALA A 263 3.45 -17.85 0.12
C ALA A 263 3.40 -16.32 0.05
N PRO A 264 3.84 -15.64 -1.03
CA PRO A 264 3.70 -14.20 -1.17
C PRO A 264 2.25 -13.72 -1.19
N ASP A 265 1.36 -14.44 -1.88
CA ASP A 265 -0.05 -14.10 -1.96
C ASP A 265 -0.71 -14.18 -0.58
N PHE A 266 -0.39 -15.25 0.16
CA PHE A 266 -0.88 -15.45 1.53
C PHE A 266 -0.31 -14.42 2.51
N MET A 267 0.98 -14.09 2.37
CA MET A 267 1.63 -13.06 3.18
C MET A 267 0.98 -11.69 2.96
N ALA A 268 0.69 -11.31 1.72
CA ALA A 268 0.01 -10.05 1.41
C ALA A 268 -1.41 -10.01 2.01
N ALA A 269 -2.17 -11.10 1.90
CA ALA A 269 -3.49 -11.22 2.51
C ALA A 269 -3.43 -11.07 4.06
N LYS A 270 -2.47 -11.74 4.70
CA LYS A 270 -2.28 -11.67 6.16
C LYS A 270 -1.85 -10.27 6.60
N LEU A 271 -1.00 -9.58 5.83
CA LEU A 271 -0.59 -8.19 6.09
C LEU A 271 -1.79 -7.24 6.14
N ILE A 272 -2.65 -7.32 5.11
CA ILE A 272 -3.86 -6.51 5.02
C ILE A 272 -4.79 -6.77 6.21
N TYR A 273 -5.02 -8.04 6.52
CA TYR A 273 -5.88 -8.44 7.62
C TYR A 273 -5.35 -7.95 8.97
N ARG A 274 -4.03 -8.07 9.20
CA ARG A 274 -3.36 -7.59 10.39
C ARG A 274 -3.43 -6.06 10.52
N LEU A 275 -3.21 -5.32 9.42
CA LEU A 275 -3.29 -3.85 9.44
C LEU A 275 -4.73 -3.38 9.73
N ILE A 276 -5.75 -4.02 9.14
CA ILE A 276 -7.15 -3.77 9.51
C ILE A 276 -7.35 -3.99 11.02
N GLY A 277 -6.77 -5.04 11.57
CA GLY A 277 -6.81 -5.34 13.00
C GLY A 277 -6.19 -4.23 13.84
N TYR A 278 -5.03 -3.74 13.48
CA TYR A 278 -4.35 -2.62 14.19
C TYR A 278 -5.17 -1.32 14.15
N ILE A 279 -5.83 -1.01 13.04
CA ILE A 279 -6.67 0.19 12.91
C ILE A 279 -7.94 0.10 13.79
N THR A 280 -8.27 -1.07 14.29
CA THR A 280 -9.46 -1.32 15.13
C THR A 280 -9.15 -1.57 16.60
N GLU A 281 -7.89 -1.48 17.01
CA GLU A 281 -7.49 -1.42 18.42
C GLU A 281 -7.85 -0.06 19.03
#